data_65f6503ceb5cb4a754eb4deb647cd6c2
#
_entry.id   65f6503ceb5cb4a754eb4deb647cd6c2
#
_cell.length_a   1.000
_cell.length_b   1.000
_cell.length_c   1.000
_cell.angle_alpha   90.00
_cell.angle_beta   90.00
_cell.angle_gamma   90.00
#
_symmetry.space_group_name_H-M   'P 1'
#
loop_
_entity.id
_entity.type
_entity.pdbx_description
1 polymer ?
#
loop_
_entity_poly.entity_id
_entity_poly.type
_entity_poly.pdbx_seq_one_letter_code
_entity_poly.pdbx_strand_id
1 'polypeptide(L)'
;MKNCNQAINSREYKLILNINQFYDRTHTVERFGNLVGSLTQQFKGKVISQQTEEKYRHIYYLDTPNFDLRHHGFILRIRREKKYHQPKYQITLKHRESDRYLSASQDLSATKPGKTKFEEDIIPPFQSKFSQSISVTKDRQPNFENIKQVAKLFPGLKALDIPEQTSIGLVNNFRAFEVVKKLANLQFGDKHIVKTDLSLWYLNTTDNLPLIAEFSLKYRLPKKLLESPKKLEQFPMPMIQGTNYLFKALQQQREWINFHPMTKTAYVYG
;
A
#
# COMPACT_ATOMS: atom_id res chain seq x y z
N MET A 1 11.33 24.47 11.84
CA MET A 1 10.39 24.08 10.76
C MET A 1 11.03 22.96 9.97
N LYS A 2 10.40 21.77 9.88
CA LYS A 2 10.91 20.69 9.01
C LYS A 2 10.73 21.12 7.56
N ASN A 3 11.80 20.99 6.75
CA ASN A 3 11.72 21.29 5.31
C ASN A 3 10.68 20.36 4.67
N CYS A 4 9.57 20.92 4.18
CA CYS A 4 8.50 20.19 3.49
C CYS A 4 8.89 19.69 2.08
N ASN A 5 10.17 19.74 1.72
CA ASN A 5 10.68 19.34 0.41
C ASN A 5 11.08 17.86 0.34
N GLN A 6 10.40 16.98 1.08
CA GLN A 6 10.66 15.56 0.97
C GLN A 6 10.26 15.04 -0.42
N ALA A 7 11.19 14.41 -1.12
CA ALA A 7 10.96 13.85 -2.45
C ALA A 7 10.01 12.63 -2.36
N ILE A 8 9.09 12.54 -3.33
CA ILE A 8 8.26 11.34 -3.52
C ILE A 8 9.17 10.22 -4.02
N ASN A 9 9.30 9.15 -3.23
CA ASN A 9 10.19 8.06 -3.58
C ASN A 9 9.51 6.89 -4.32
N SER A 10 8.18 6.90 -4.43
CA SER A 10 7.45 5.93 -5.27
C SER A 10 6.07 6.45 -5.67
N ARG A 11 5.60 5.97 -6.83
CA ARG A 11 4.20 6.09 -7.26
C ARG A 11 3.57 4.69 -7.29
N GLU A 12 2.35 4.59 -6.82
CA GLU A 12 1.59 3.35 -6.79
C GLU A 12 0.17 3.60 -7.27
N TYR A 13 -0.21 2.96 -8.37
CA TYR A 13 -1.56 3.00 -8.94
C TYR A 13 -2.33 1.82 -8.38
N LYS A 14 -3.55 2.04 -7.95
CA LYS A 14 -4.38 1.02 -7.29
C LYS A 14 -5.74 0.91 -7.95
N LEU A 15 -6.12 -0.32 -8.26
CA LEU A 15 -7.43 -0.67 -8.78
C LEU A 15 -8.05 -1.72 -7.89
N ILE A 16 -9.30 -1.51 -7.51
CA ILE A 16 -10.10 -2.54 -6.85
C ILE A 16 -10.81 -3.33 -7.94
N LEU A 17 -10.58 -4.62 -7.92
CA LEU A 17 -11.11 -5.53 -8.92
C LEU A 17 -12.45 -6.12 -8.46
N ASN A 18 -13.21 -6.60 -9.43
CA ASN A 18 -14.45 -7.33 -9.20
C ASN A 18 -14.13 -8.70 -8.58
N ILE A 19 -14.49 -8.87 -7.32
CA ILE A 19 -14.19 -10.08 -6.56
C ILE A 19 -14.84 -11.34 -7.15
N ASN A 20 -15.98 -11.20 -7.85
CA ASN A 20 -16.67 -12.31 -8.47
C ASN A 20 -15.86 -13.03 -9.56
N GLN A 21 -14.80 -12.39 -10.07
CA GLN A 21 -13.87 -13.04 -10.99
C GLN A 21 -12.98 -14.08 -10.29
N PHE A 22 -12.88 -14.08 -8.95
CA PHE A 22 -11.88 -14.84 -8.19
C PHE A 22 -12.38 -16.15 -7.59
N TYR A 23 -13.47 -16.74 -8.09
CA TYR A 23 -13.91 -18.08 -7.68
C TYR A 23 -12.84 -19.15 -7.96
N ASP A 24 -12.24 -19.12 -9.17
CA ASP A 24 -11.04 -19.88 -9.47
C ASP A 24 -9.84 -18.91 -9.46
N ARG A 25 -9.21 -18.79 -8.30
CA ARG A 25 -8.09 -17.86 -8.10
C ARG A 25 -6.97 -18.09 -9.11
N THR A 26 -6.58 -19.34 -9.35
CA THR A 26 -5.44 -19.66 -10.21
C THR A 26 -5.69 -19.24 -11.64
N HIS A 27 -6.82 -19.65 -12.21
CA HIS A 27 -7.21 -19.30 -13.56
C HIS A 27 -7.45 -17.78 -13.73
N THR A 28 -8.05 -17.15 -12.73
CA THR A 28 -8.31 -15.71 -12.75
C THR A 28 -7.03 -14.89 -12.71
N VAL A 29 -6.05 -15.29 -11.88
CA VAL A 29 -4.75 -14.62 -11.81
C VAL A 29 -4.02 -14.70 -13.16
N GLU A 30 -4.08 -15.85 -13.82
CA GLU A 30 -3.48 -16.03 -15.16
C GLU A 30 -4.19 -15.16 -16.21
N ARG A 31 -5.52 -15.22 -16.30
CA ARG A 31 -6.31 -14.39 -17.23
C ARG A 31 -6.03 -12.90 -17.04
N PHE A 32 -6.04 -12.44 -15.79
CA PHE A 32 -5.77 -11.04 -15.49
C PHE A 32 -4.32 -10.66 -15.80
N GLY A 33 -3.36 -11.54 -15.53
CA GLY A 33 -1.96 -11.36 -15.90
C GLY A 33 -1.77 -11.22 -17.42
N ASN A 34 -2.47 -12.04 -18.21
CA ASN A 34 -2.47 -11.98 -19.67
C ASN A 34 -3.08 -10.67 -20.19
N LEU A 35 -4.18 -10.21 -19.59
CA LEU A 35 -4.77 -8.91 -19.91
C LEU A 35 -3.78 -7.76 -19.64
N VAL A 36 -3.14 -7.74 -18.46
CA VAL A 36 -2.14 -6.73 -18.11
C VAL A 36 -0.97 -6.77 -19.12
N GLY A 37 -0.53 -7.96 -19.51
CA GLY A 37 0.53 -8.14 -20.51
C GLY A 37 0.14 -7.58 -21.89
N SER A 38 -1.04 -7.94 -22.39
CA SER A 38 -1.56 -7.47 -23.70
C SER A 38 -1.71 -5.94 -23.73
N LEU A 39 -2.31 -5.36 -22.69
CA LEU A 39 -2.44 -3.90 -22.58
C LEU A 39 -1.07 -3.21 -22.49
N THR A 40 -0.11 -3.82 -21.77
CA THR A 40 1.25 -3.27 -21.69
C THR A 40 1.89 -3.18 -23.10
N GLN A 41 1.74 -4.22 -23.90
CA GLN A 41 2.28 -4.24 -25.28
C GLN A 41 1.62 -3.20 -26.18
N GLN A 42 0.31 -2.96 -26.06
CA GLN A 42 -0.41 -1.92 -26.80
C GLN A 42 0.19 -0.53 -26.56
N PHE A 43 0.73 -0.28 -25.37
CA PHE A 43 1.40 0.99 -25.02
C PHE A 43 2.92 0.93 -25.16
N LYS A 44 3.42 0.08 -26.08
CA LYS A 44 4.86 -0.07 -26.38
C LYS A 44 5.69 -0.47 -25.15
N GLY A 45 5.06 -1.06 -24.13
CA GLY A 45 5.74 -1.65 -22.99
C GLY A 45 6.11 -3.10 -23.23
N LYS A 46 6.94 -3.66 -22.35
CA LYS A 46 7.38 -5.05 -22.38
C LYS A 46 7.09 -5.72 -21.03
N VAL A 47 6.70 -6.98 -21.06
CA VAL A 47 6.71 -7.86 -19.91
C VAL A 47 8.11 -8.45 -19.79
N ILE A 48 8.85 -8.04 -18.76
CA ILE A 48 10.27 -8.46 -18.59
C ILE A 48 10.36 -9.82 -17.91
N SER A 49 9.49 -10.05 -16.94
CA SER A 49 9.44 -11.34 -16.25
C SER A 49 8.06 -11.54 -15.65
N GLN A 50 7.57 -12.76 -15.74
CA GLN A 50 6.45 -13.20 -14.91
C GLN A 50 6.98 -13.59 -13.54
N GLN A 51 6.20 -13.33 -12.51
CA GLN A 51 6.57 -13.63 -11.13
C GLN A 51 5.60 -14.65 -10.56
N THR A 52 6.14 -15.63 -9.86
CA THR A 52 5.34 -16.69 -9.22
C THR A 52 5.29 -16.56 -7.70
N GLU A 53 6.03 -15.59 -7.14
CA GLU A 53 6.15 -15.43 -5.69
C GLU A 53 4.80 -15.02 -5.07
N GLU A 54 4.38 -15.76 -4.08
CA GLU A 54 3.25 -15.43 -3.22
C GLU A 54 3.73 -15.13 -1.80
N LYS A 55 3.06 -14.18 -1.16
CA LYS A 55 3.27 -13.84 0.26
C LYS A 55 1.97 -13.95 0.99
N TYR A 56 2.03 -14.58 2.14
CA TYR A 56 0.89 -14.81 3.02
C TYR A 56 1.10 -14.05 4.31
N ARG A 57 0.09 -13.29 4.75
CA ARG A 57 0.18 -12.52 5.98
C ARG A 57 -1.19 -12.23 6.58
N HIS A 58 -1.22 -12.11 7.90
CA HIS A 58 -2.39 -11.57 8.58
C HIS A 58 -2.22 -10.06 8.69
N ILE A 59 -3.32 -9.34 8.48
CA ILE A 59 -3.37 -7.88 8.55
C ILE A 59 -4.48 -7.47 9.49
N TYR A 60 -4.20 -6.48 10.31
CA TYR A 60 -5.20 -5.80 11.10
C TYR A 60 -4.80 -4.36 11.37
N TYR A 61 -5.80 -3.56 11.71
CA TYR A 61 -5.67 -2.14 11.98
C TYR A 61 -6.05 -1.87 13.42
N LEU A 62 -5.36 -0.92 14.01
CA LEU A 62 -5.59 -0.50 15.38
C LEU A 62 -5.95 0.99 15.39
N ASP A 63 -6.94 1.33 16.20
CA ASP A 63 -7.33 2.72 16.44
C ASP A 63 -7.99 2.83 17.81
N THR A 64 -8.28 4.04 18.22
CA THR A 64 -9.15 4.30 19.38
C THR A 64 -10.60 3.91 19.06
N PRO A 65 -11.48 3.76 20.06
CA PRO A 65 -12.91 3.48 19.82
C PRO A 65 -13.60 4.53 18.94
N ASN A 66 -13.14 5.79 19.00
CA ASN A 66 -13.67 6.91 18.22
C ASN A 66 -12.92 7.13 16.91
N PHE A 67 -12.00 6.25 16.53
CA PHE A 67 -11.17 6.39 15.33
C PHE A 67 -10.33 7.68 15.30
N ASP A 68 -9.81 8.12 16.45
CA ASP A 68 -9.08 9.40 16.56
C ASP A 68 -7.84 9.43 15.66
N LEU A 69 -7.08 8.31 15.54
CA LEU A 69 -5.96 8.26 14.61
C LEU A 69 -6.43 8.51 13.18
N ARG A 70 -7.52 7.87 12.78
CA ARG A 70 -8.11 8.01 11.44
C ARG A 70 -8.60 9.43 11.18
N HIS A 71 -9.23 10.08 12.15
CA HIS A 71 -9.69 11.46 12.05
C HIS A 71 -8.53 12.45 11.85
N HIS A 72 -7.36 12.15 12.41
CA HIS A 72 -6.12 12.90 12.18
C HIS A 72 -5.32 12.46 10.95
N GLY A 73 -5.90 11.64 10.05
CA GLY A 73 -5.24 11.15 8.84
C GLY A 73 -4.23 10.03 9.07
N PHE A 74 -4.10 9.51 10.29
CA PHE A 74 -3.19 8.42 10.61
C PHE A 74 -3.84 7.05 10.50
N ILE A 75 -3.03 6.06 10.18
CA ILE A 75 -3.41 4.65 10.08
C ILE A 75 -2.32 3.85 10.78
N LEU A 76 -2.70 3.11 11.82
CA LEU A 76 -1.83 2.16 12.51
C LEU A 76 -2.19 0.75 12.05
N ARG A 77 -1.27 0.13 11.29
CA ARG A 77 -1.48 -1.19 10.70
C ARG A 77 -0.43 -2.18 11.18
N ILE A 78 -0.85 -3.39 11.48
CA ILE A 78 0.04 -4.50 11.79
C ILE A 78 -0.11 -5.59 10.73
N ARG A 79 1.02 -6.07 10.25
CA ARG A 79 1.13 -7.23 9.36
C ARG A 79 1.97 -8.29 10.05
N ARG A 80 1.43 -9.49 10.15
CA ARG A 80 2.15 -10.67 10.63
C ARG A 80 2.51 -11.53 9.42
N GLU A 81 3.79 -11.62 9.11
CA GLU A 81 4.30 -12.54 8.09
C GLU A 81 4.85 -13.80 8.77
N LYS A 82 4.49 -14.98 8.26
CA LYS A 82 5.12 -16.23 8.66
C LYS A 82 6.35 -16.39 7.79
N LYS A 83 7.53 -16.08 8.34
CA LYS A 83 8.81 -16.39 7.71
C LYS A 83 9.47 -17.54 8.45
N TYR A 84 9.69 -18.68 7.75
CA TYR A 84 10.32 -19.86 8.31
C TYR A 84 9.62 -20.33 9.61
N HIS A 85 10.35 -20.39 10.72
CA HIS A 85 9.82 -20.91 11.98
C HIS A 85 9.30 -19.84 12.94
N GLN A 86 9.54 -18.54 12.66
CA GLN A 86 9.12 -17.46 13.54
C GLN A 86 8.33 -16.37 12.81
N PRO A 87 7.22 -15.92 13.40
CA PRO A 87 6.45 -14.82 12.84
C PRO A 87 7.22 -13.49 12.99
N LYS A 88 7.16 -12.65 11.95
CA LYS A 88 7.62 -11.26 11.99
C LYS A 88 6.41 -10.33 11.97
N TYR A 89 6.43 -9.33 12.83
CA TYR A 89 5.37 -8.33 12.94
C TYR A 89 5.88 -7.00 12.40
N GLN A 90 5.31 -6.55 11.29
CA GLN A 90 5.56 -5.23 10.74
C GLN A 90 4.50 -4.26 11.25
N ILE A 91 4.91 -3.30 12.08
CA ILE A 91 4.07 -2.23 12.61
C ILE A 91 4.30 -1.02 11.73
N THR A 92 3.24 -0.52 11.12
CA THR A 92 3.32 0.63 10.20
C THR A 92 2.42 1.74 10.72
N LEU A 93 3.00 2.91 10.99
CA LEU A 93 2.27 4.16 11.11
C LEU A 93 2.35 4.87 9.76
N LYS A 94 1.18 5.26 9.22
CA LYS A 94 1.05 5.94 7.94
C LYS A 94 0.15 7.15 8.11
N HIS A 95 0.56 8.29 7.58
CA HIS A 95 -0.30 9.45 7.40
C HIS A 95 -0.65 9.58 5.91
N ARG A 96 -1.92 9.86 5.60
CA ARG A 96 -2.41 10.00 4.21
C ARG A 96 -3.26 11.26 4.08
N GLU A 97 -2.94 12.05 3.05
CA GLU A 97 -3.61 13.31 2.76
C GLU A 97 -3.70 13.53 1.24
N SER A 98 -4.62 14.41 0.81
CA SER A 98 -4.68 14.90 -0.57
C SER A 98 -3.63 15.96 -0.84
N ASP A 99 -3.27 16.74 0.16
CA ASP A 99 -2.20 17.72 0.09
C ASP A 99 -0.84 17.08 0.39
N ARG A 100 0.08 17.24 -0.57
CA ARG A 100 1.45 16.72 -0.48
C ARG A 100 2.21 17.31 0.71
N TYR A 101 2.09 18.61 0.91
CA TYR A 101 2.87 19.33 1.92
C TYR A 101 2.36 19.00 3.32
N LEU A 102 1.05 18.91 3.50
CA LEU A 102 0.45 18.48 4.76
C LEU A 102 0.86 17.04 5.10
N SER A 103 0.87 16.14 4.11
CA SER A 103 1.35 14.77 4.33
C SER A 103 2.84 14.72 4.69
N ALA A 104 3.69 15.54 4.03
CA ALA A 104 5.13 15.58 4.26
C ALA A 104 5.52 16.23 5.61
N SER A 105 4.69 17.13 6.16
CA SER A 105 4.97 17.85 7.41
C SER A 105 4.81 17.00 8.67
N GLN A 106 4.11 15.87 8.57
CA GLN A 106 3.79 15.04 9.74
C GLN A 106 5.03 14.37 10.34
N ASP A 107 5.07 14.28 11.65
CA ASP A 107 6.13 13.55 12.35
C ASP A 107 5.79 12.06 12.45
N LEU A 108 6.40 11.27 11.57
CA LEU A 108 6.34 9.81 11.62
C LEU A 108 7.65 9.20 12.12
N SER A 109 8.36 9.88 13.02
CA SER A 109 9.54 9.30 13.66
C SER A 109 9.18 8.04 14.45
N ALA A 110 10.14 7.14 14.60
CA ALA A 110 10.01 5.97 15.46
C ALA A 110 11.24 5.86 16.37
N THR A 111 11.04 5.35 17.60
CA THR A 111 12.11 5.11 18.57
C THR A 111 12.97 3.88 18.25
N LYS A 112 12.56 3.08 17.27
CA LYS A 112 13.28 1.92 16.75
C LYS A 112 13.62 2.11 15.29
N PRO A 113 14.70 1.51 14.78
CA PRO A 113 15.02 1.55 13.36
C PRO A 113 13.83 1.09 12.51
N GLY A 114 13.49 1.86 11.50
CA GLY A 114 12.34 1.63 10.66
C GLY A 114 12.58 2.02 9.20
N LYS A 115 11.70 1.55 8.34
CA LYS A 115 11.71 1.84 6.91
C LYS A 115 10.72 2.95 6.60
N THR A 116 11.22 4.10 6.19
CA THR A 116 10.41 5.25 5.79
C THR A 116 10.06 5.20 4.31
N LYS A 117 8.90 5.76 3.97
CA LYS A 117 8.45 5.97 2.60
C LYS A 117 7.63 7.24 2.51
N PHE A 118 7.77 7.94 1.38
CA PHE A 118 6.85 8.97 0.95
C PHE A 118 6.36 8.63 -0.45
N GLU A 119 5.08 8.29 -0.57
CA GLU A 119 4.48 7.70 -1.76
C GLU A 119 3.32 8.56 -2.28
N GLU A 120 3.21 8.63 -3.60
CA GLU A 120 2.00 9.08 -4.27
C GLU A 120 1.17 7.85 -4.66
N ASP A 121 -0.01 7.70 -4.04
CA ASP A 121 -1.00 6.69 -4.39
C ASP A 121 -1.97 7.31 -5.43
N ILE A 122 -2.13 6.66 -6.59
CA ILE A 122 -3.07 7.07 -7.64
C ILE A 122 -4.23 6.08 -7.66
N ILE A 123 -5.42 6.61 -7.48
CA ILE A 123 -6.68 5.85 -7.45
C ILE A 123 -7.63 6.35 -8.54
N PRO A 124 -8.63 5.55 -8.95
CA PRO A 124 -9.63 5.98 -9.93
C PRO A 124 -10.38 7.27 -9.55
N PRO A 125 -10.78 8.08 -10.55
CA PRO A 125 -10.46 7.94 -11.97
C PRO A 125 -9.01 8.30 -12.33
N PHE A 126 -8.34 9.15 -11.55
CA PHE A 126 -6.93 9.54 -11.60
C PHE A 126 -6.62 10.54 -10.47
N GLN A 127 -7.01 10.19 -9.24
CA GLN A 127 -6.80 11.01 -8.06
C GLN A 127 -5.47 10.66 -7.38
N SER A 128 -4.66 11.68 -7.08
CA SER A 128 -3.46 11.52 -6.24
C SER A 128 -3.81 11.66 -4.76
N LYS A 129 -3.26 10.75 -3.96
CA LYS A 129 -3.20 10.83 -2.50
C LYS A 129 -1.75 10.66 -2.08
N PHE A 130 -1.28 11.52 -1.21
CA PHE A 130 0.09 11.47 -0.70
C PHE A 130 0.13 10.79 0.65
N SER A 131 1.14 9.96 0.85
CA SER A 131 1.24 9.23 2.11
C SER A 131 2.69 9.08 2.55
N GLN A 132 2.94 9.52 3.77
CA GLN A 132 4.17 9.24 4.48
C GLN A 132 3.97 8.06 5.40
N SER A 133 4.96 7.19 5.55
CA SER A 133 4.86 6.05 6.45
C SER A 133 6.23 5.65 7.02
N ILE A 134 6.20 5.11 8.24
CA ILE A 134 7.31 4.39 8.83
C ILE A 134 6.86 2.98 9.21
N SER A 135 7.72 1.99 8.97
CA SER A 135 7.47 0.59 9.32
C SER A 135 8.60 0.06 10.17
N VAL A 136 8.26 -0.40 11.37
CA VAL A 136 9.17 -1.05 12.33
C VAL A 136 8.86 -2.55 12.35
N THR A 137 9.90 -3.39 12.36
CA THR A 137 9.73 -4.85 12.45
C THR A 137 10.06 -5.34 13.85
N LYS A 138 9.23 -6.22 14.39
CA LYS A 138 9.43 -6.90 15.68
C LYS A 138 9.24 -8.40 15.52
N ASP A 139 9.91 -9.18 16.40
CA ASP A 139 9.80 -10.64 16.46
C ASP A 139 8.63 -11.10 17.31
N ARG A 140 8.11 -10.23 18.18
CA ARG A 140 6.98 -10.50 19.06
C ARG A 140 5.78 -9.64 18.66
N GLN A 141 4.59 -10.17 18.91
CA GLN A 141 3.35 -9.42 18.68
C GLN A 141 3.37 -8.14 19.53
N PRO A 142 3.12 -6.97 18.91
CA PRO A 142 2.96 -5.75 19.70
C PRO A 142 1.68 -5.85 20.54
N ASN A 143 1.78 -5.47 21.80
CA ASN A 143 0.64 -5.27 22.66
C ASN A 143 0.51 -3.76 22.92
N PHE A 144 -0.48 -3.13 22.30
CA PHE A 144 -0.83 -1.73 22.51
C PHE A 144 -2.20 -1.68 23.16
N GLU A 145 -2.24 -1.26 24.42
CA GLU A 145 -3.47 -1.13 25.19
C GLU A 145 -4.04 0.29 25.12
N ASN A 146 -3.16 1.28 24.90
CA ASN A 146 -3.52 2.69 24.88
C ASN A 146 -2.58 3.52 23.97
N ILE A 147 -2.99 4.77 23.73
CA ILE A 147 -2.24 5.74 22.91
C ILE A 147 -0.81 5.95 23.44
N LYS A 148 -0.62 6.01 24.76
CA LYS A 148 0.70 6.19 25.39
C LYS A 148 1.70 5.13 24.91
N GLN A 149 1.27 3.89 24.80
CA GLN A 149 2.14 2.78 24.37
C GLN A 149 2.47 2.87 22.88
N VAL A 150 1.52 3.32 22.03
CA VAL A 150 1.77 3.58 20.63
C VAL A 150 2.72 4.77 20.46
N ALA A 151 2.51 5.85 21.20
CA ALA A 151 3.34 7.05 21.18
C ALA A 151 4.78 6.81 21.71
N LYS A 152 4.99 5.80 22.57
CA LYS A 152 6.35 5.34 22.93
C LYS A 152 7.12 4.81 21.71
N LEU A 153 6.43 4.20 20.74
CA LEU A 153 7.05 3.72 19.51
C LEU A 153 7.10 4.81 18.46
N PHE A 154 6.06 5.64 18.34
CA PHE A 154 5.90 6.70 17.36
C PHE A 154 5.67 8.06 18.05
N PRO A 155 6.76 8.75 18.47
CA PRO A 155 6.66 9.95 19.31
C PRO A 155 5.85 11.09 18.72
N GLY A 156 5.78 11.20 17.38
CA GLY A 156 4.99 12.23 16.70
C GLY A 156 3.51 12.22 17.06
N LEU A 157 2.98 11.07 17.49
CA LEU A 157 1.57 10.98 17.92
C LEU A 157 1.26 11.76 19.22
N LYS A 158 2.27 12.16 19.98
CA LYS A 158 2.08 13.02 21.16
C LYS A 158 1.60 14.44 20.80
N ALA A 159 1.79 14.84 19.55
CA ALA A 159 1.31 16.14 19.05
C ALA A 159 -0.21 16.12 18.73
N LEU A 160 -0.82 14.94 18.70
CA LEU A 160 -2.25 14.79 18.57
C LEU A 160 -2.89 15.00 19.95
N ASP A 161 -3.96 15.76 19.99
CA ASP A 161 -4.71 16.02 21.24
C ASP A 161 -5.60 14.81 21.61
N ILE A 162 -4.96 13.65 21.77
CA ILE A 162 -5.60 12.39 22.18
C ILE A 162 -5.08 12.04 23.57
N PRO A 163 -5.96 11.86 24.59
CA PRO A 163 -5.53 11.51 25.94
C PRO A 163 -4.67 10.23 25.93
N GLU A 164 -3.55 10.26 26.66
CA GLU A 164 -2.57 9.15 26.67
C GLU A 164 -3.17 7.78 27.07
N GLN A 165 -4.19 7.79 27.93
CA GLN A 165 -4.84 6.57 28.44
C GLN A 165 -5.98 6.09 27.54
N THR A 166 -6.30 6.80 26.44
CA THR A 166 -7.31 6.36 25.48
C THR A 166 -6.94 4.96 24.97
N SER A 167 -7.87 4.02 25.10
CA SER A 167 -7.66 2.63 24.71
C SER A 167 -7.42 2.50 23.20
N ILE A 168 -6.64 1.50 22.83
CA ILE A 168 -6.36 1.10 21.44
C ILE A 168 -6.87 -0.33 21.24
N GLY A 169 -7.63 -0.52 20.17
CA GLY A 169 -8.19 -1.82 19.83
C GLY A 169 -8.22 -2.10 18.34
N LEU A 170 -8.72 -3.27 17.99
CA LEU A 170 -8.96 -3.64 16.59
C LEU A 170 -10.07 -2.76 16.01
N VAL A 171 -9.81 -2.17 14.88
CA VAL A 171 -10.84 -1.46 14.12
C VAL A 171 -11.91 -2.46 13.69
N ASN A 172 -13.15 -2.23 14.13
CA ASN A 172 -14.33 -3.05 13.81
C ASN A 172 -14.15 -4.57 14.00
N ASN A 173 -13.29 -4.99 14.94
CA ASN A 173 -12.88 -6.39 15.15
C ASN A 173 -12.37 -7.08 13.87
N PHE A 174 -11.94 -6.30 12.89
CA PHE A 174 -11.58 -6.81 11.56
C PHE A 174 -10.13 -7.33 11.53
N ARG A 175 -9.98 -8.52 10.98
CA ARG A 175 -8.70 -9.12 10.60
C ARG A 175 -8.83 -9.72 9.22
N ALA A 176 -7.82 -9.57 8.38
CA ALA A 176 -7.78 -10.22 7.09
C ALA A 176 -6.56 -11.13 6.96
N PHE A 177 -6.77 -12.23 6.24
CA PHE A 177 -5.70 -13.02 5.66
C PHE A 177 -5.41 -12.49 4.25
N GLU A 178 -4.21 -11.99 4.03
CA GLU A 178 -3.80 -11.40 2.74
C GLU A 178 -2.88 -12.35 1.99
N VAL A 179 -3.24 -12.61 0.73
CA VAL A 179 -2.39 -13.26 -0.25
C VAL A 179 -1.92 -12.20 -1.23
N VAL A 180 -0.61 -11.99 -1.34
CA VAL A 180 -0.03 -11.09 -2.33
C VAL A 180 0.69 -11.89 -3.39
N LYS A 181 0.18 -11.84 -4.61
CA LYS A 181 0.77 -12.44 -5.80
C LYS A 181 1.50 -11.37 -6.59
N LYS A 182 2.78 -11.56 -6.82
CA LYS A 182 3.48 -10.78 -7.83
C LYS A 182 3.09 -11.33 -9.21
N LEU A 183 2.64 -10.46 -10.12
CA LEU A 183 2.22 -10.89 -11.45
C LEU A 183 3.37 -10.78 -12.45
N ALA A 184 3.88 -9.57 -12.65
CA ALA A 184 4.91 -9.32 -13.64
C ALA A 184 5.77 -8.11 -13.27
N ASN A 185 6.93 -8.03 -13.89
CA ASN A 185 7.69 -6.80 -14.02
C ASN A 185 7.47 -6.26 -15.43
N LEU A 186 7.02 -5.01 -15.52
CA LEU A 186 6.77 -4.32 -16.77
C LEU A 186 7.84 -3.27 -16.99
N GLN A 187 8.12 -2.96 -18.24
CA GLN A 187 9.07 -1.93 -18.65
C GLN A 187 8.45 -1.04 -19.71
N PHE A 188 8.54 0.27 -19.48
CA PHE A 188 8.22 1.31 -20.46
C PHE A 188 9.49 2.16 -20.67
N GLY A 189 10.05 2.16 -21.88
CA GLY A 189 11.37 2.74 -22.15
C GLY A 189 12.53 1.84 -21.67
N ASP A 190 13.73 2.36 -21.55
CA ASP A 190 14.95 1.54 -21.59
C ASP A 190 15.44 0.90 -20.29
N LYS A 191 15.04 1.38 -19.10
CA LYS A 191 15.74 0.92 -17.88
C LYS A 191 14.88 0.77 -16.62
N HIS A 192 13.63 1.18 -16.63
CA HIS A 192 12.86 1.29 -15.40
C HIS A 192 11.76 0.25 -15.29
N ILE A 193 11.70 -0.40 -14.15
CA ILE A 193 10.77 -1.50 -13.88
C ILE A 193 9.55 -0.98 -13.13
N VAL A 194 8.37 -1.27 -13.65
CA VAL A 194 7.08 -1.17 -12.98
C VAL A 194 6.72 -2.55 -12.46
N LYS A 195 6.62 -2.68 -11.14
CA LYS A 195 6.20 -3.93 -10.49
C LYS A 195 4.69 -3.99 -10.43
N THR A 196 4.14 -5.18 -10.61
CA THR A 196 2.71 -5.42 -10.48
C THR A 196 2.44 -6.44 -9.40
N ASP A 197 1.54 -6.08 -8.48
CA ASP A 197 1.11 -6.95 -7.39
C ASP A 197 -0.42 -7.07 -7.41
N LEU A 198 -0.92 -8.28 -7.17
CA LEU A 198 -2.32 -8.55 -6.88
C LEU A 198 -2.43 -8.94 -5.40
N SER A 199 -3.25 -8.22 -4.65
CA SER A 199 -3.46 -8.46 -3.23
C SER A 199 -4.91 -8.85 -2.98
N LEU A 200 -5.10 -10.07 -2.51
CA LEU A 200 -6.41 -10.65 -2.19
C LEU A 200 -6.56 -10.73 -0.68
N TRP A 201 -7.65 -10.22 -0.16
CA TRP A 201 -8.01 -10.31 1.25
C TRP A 201 -9.12 -11.31 1.47
N TYR A 202 -8.97 -12.17 2.45
CA TYR A 202 -9.93 -13.18 2.87
C TYR A 202 -10.23 -12.98 4.37
N LEU A 203 -11.42 -13.35 4.79
CA LEU A 203 -11.75 -13.40 6.21
C LEU A 203 -11.03 -14.59 6.86
N ASN A 204 -11.10 -15.76 6.22
CA ASN A 204 -10.45 -16.98 6.66
C ASN A 204 -9.52 -17.54 5.57
N THR A 205 -8.60 -18.39 5.98
CA THR A 205 -7.63 -19.05 5.07
C THR A 205 -8.29 -20.07 4.14
N THR A 206 -9.49 -20.51 4.45
CA THR A 206 -10.28 -21.51 3.72
C THR A 206 -11.30 -20.90 2.76
N ASP A 207 -11.47 -19.58 2.79
CA ASP A 207 -12.43 -18.91 1.93
C ASP A 207 -11.99 -18.98 0.46
N ASN A 208 -12.91 -19.31 -0.43
CA ASN A 208 -12.65 -19.36 -1.87
C ASN A 208 -12.77 -17.98 -2.53
N LEU A 209 -13.66 -17.12 -2.02
CA LEU A 209 -13.89 -15.79 -2.57
C LEU A 209 -13.25 -14.72 -1.67
N PRO A 210 -12.42 -13.82 -2.24
CA PRO A 210 -11.85 -12.73 -1.44
C PRO A 210 -12.88 -11.66 -1.10
N LEU A 211 -12.70 -10.99 0.03
CA LEU A 211 -13.43 -9.79 0.41
C LEU A 211 -13.03 -8.58 -0.44
N ILE A 212 -11.74 -8.52 -0.79
CA ILE A 212 -11.15 -7.45 -1.60
C ILE A 212 -10.11 -8.07 -2.52
N ALA A 213 -10.12 -7.64 -3.77
CA ALA A 213 -9.06 -7.86 -4.74
C ALA A 213 -8.51 -6.51 -5.19
N GLU A 214 -7.25 -6.22 -4.89
CA GLU A 214 -6.58 -4.97 -5.27
C GLU A 214 -5.38 -5.28 -6.16
N PHE A 215 -5.40 -4.71 -7.35
CA PHE A 215 -4.25 -4.70 -8.23
C PHE A 215 -3.46 -3.41 -8.07
N SER A 216 -2.14 -3.49 -8.09
CA SER A 216 -1.28 -2.31 -8.06
C SER A 216 -0.16 -2.35 -9.08
N LEU A 217 0.11 -1.17 -9.65
CA LEU A 217 1.26 -0.86 -10.48
C LEU A 217 2.18 0.06 -9.68
N LYS A 218 3.44 -0.32 -9.50
CA LYS A 218 4.34 0.44 -8.64
C LYS A 218 5.73 0.61 -9.24
N TYR A 219 6.25 1.82 -9.18
CA TYR A 219 7.65 2.10 -9.45
C TYR A 219 8.27 2.98 -8.37
N ARG A 220 9.58 2.90 -8.26
CA ARG A 220 10.38 3.61 -7.24
C ARG A 220 11.59 4.26 -7.86
N LEU A 221 11.98 5.38 -7.27
CA LEU A 221 13.28 5.97 -7.54
C LEU A 221 14.39 5.09 -6.93
N PRO A 222 15.50 4.91 -7.64
CA PRO A 222 16.69 4.27 -7.09
C PRO A 222 17.19 5.01 -5.85
N LYS A 223 17.66 4.27 -4.83
CA LYS A 223 18.15 4.88 -3.59
C LYS A 223 19.24 5.93 -3.82
N LYS A 224 20.15 5.70 -4.76
CA LYS A 224 21.22 6.64 -5.12
C LYS A 224 20.73 8.02 -5.55
N LEU A 225 19.53 8.10 -6.13
CA LEU A 225 18.91 9.36 -6.52
C LEU A 225 18.27 10.08 -5.32
N LEU A 226 17.82 9.34 -4.31
CA LEU A 226 17.22 9.88 -3.08
C LEU A 226 18.27 10.55 -2.17
N GLU A 227 19.54 10.17 -2.30
CA GLU A 227 20.66 10.64 -1.49
C GLU A 227 21.39 11.85 -2.10
N SER A 228 21.04 12.28 -3.32
CA SER A 228 21.67 13.39 -4.03
C SER A 228 20.78 14.64 -4.07
N PRO A 229 21.04 15.67 -3.23
CA PRO A 229 20.18 16.86 -3.13
C PRO A 229 20.12 17.71 -4.40
N LYS A 230 21.00 17.48 -5.37
CA LYS A 230 21.18 18.33 -6.56
C LYS A 230 20.43 17.86 -7.82
N LYS A 231 19.84 16.65 -7.83
CA LYS A 231 19.03 16.19 -8.96
C LYS A 231 17.59 16.16 -8.49
N LEU A 232 16.78 17.13 -8.91
CA LEU A 232 15.34 17.05 -8.90
C LEU A 232 14.97 15.73 -9.58
N GLU A 233 14.47 14.82 -8.78
CA GLU A 233 14.19 13.45 -9.17
C GLU A 233 13.02 13.43 -10.09
N GLN A 234 13.29 13.08 -11.31
CA GLN A 234 12.25 12.86 -12.30
C GLN A 234 12.16 11.37 -12.56
N PHE A 235 10.98 10.83 -12.34
CA PHE A 235 10.65 9.55 -12.94
C PHE A 235 10.73 9.68 -14.45
N PRO A 236 11.32 8.72 -15.18
CA PRO A 236 11.43 8.78 -16.62
C PRO A 236 10.06 8.92 -17.28
N MET A 237 9.96 9.86 -18.22
CA MET A 237 8.69 10.18 -18.88
C MET A 237 8.03 8.97 -19.55
N PRO A 238 8.76 8.10 -20.29
CA PRO A 238 8.14 6.90 -20.87
C PRO A 238 7.51 5.97 -19.84
N MET A 239 8.12 5.82 -18.65
CA MET A 239 7.56 5.03 -17.56
C MET A 239 6.29 5.66 -16.99
N ILE A 240 6.29 6.99 -16.77
CA ILE A 240 5.11 7.71 -16.29
C ILE A 240 3.97 7.56 -17.30
N GLN A 241 4.22 7.87 -18.56
CA GLN A 241 3.21 7.84 -19.62
C GLN A 241 2.66 6.43 -19.82
N GLY A 242 3.54 5.43 -19.97
CA GLY A 242 3.13 4.05 -20.17
C GLY A 242 2.31 3.51 -18.99
N THR A 243 2.72 3.80 -17.75
CA THR A 243 1.94 3.38 -16.58
C THR A 243 0.60 4.11 -16.48
N ASN A 244 0.56 5.42 -16.81
CA ASN A 244 -0.70 6.18 -16.84
C ASN A 244 -1.67 5.62 -17.90
N TYR A 245 -1.18 5.29 -19.09
CA TYR A 245 -2.01 4.69 -20.15
C TYR A 245 -2.53 3.32 -19.73
N LEU A 246 -1.66 2.45 -19.21
CA LEU A 246 -2.06 1.13 -18.73
C LEU A 246 -3.11 1.24 -17.62
N PHE A 247 -2.93 2.15 -16.66
CA PHE A 247 -3.88 2.36 -15.58
C PHE A 247 -5.26 2.80 -16.10
N LYS A 248 -5.29 3.73 -17.07
CA LYS A 248 -6.55 4.19 -17.70
C LYS A 248 -7.20 3.07 -18.52
N ALA A 249 -6.42 2.31 -19.29
CA ALA A 249 -6.92 1.20 -20.09
C ALA A 249 -7.52 0.08 -19.22
N LEU A 250 -6.90 -0.23 -18.10
CA LEU A 250 -7.43 -1.20 -17.12
C LEU A 250 -8.76 -0.74 -16.55
N GLN A 251 -8.96 0.55 -16.29
CA GLN A 251 -10.23 1.09 -15.80
C GLN A 251 -11.38 0.92 -16.83
N GLN A 252 -11.09 0.73 -18.11
CA GLN A 252 -12.09 0.47 -19.15
C GLN A 252 -12.52 -1.01 -19.20
N GLN A 253 -11.83 -1.89 -18.48
CA GLN A 253 -12.11 -3.33 -18.45
C GLN A 253 -13.25 -3.63 -17.46
N ARG A 254 -14.49 -3.40 -17.90
CA ARG A 254 -15.68 -3.42 -17.04
C ARG A 254 -15.90 -4.72 -16.27
N GLU A 255 -15.55 -5.86 -16.85
CA GLU A 255 -15.66 -7.16 -16.18
C GLU A 255 -14.71 -7.30 -14.98
N TRP A 256 -13.57 -6.60 -15.03
CA TRP A 256 -12.50 -6.69 -14.04
C TRP A 256 -12.57 -5.64 -12.95
N ILE A 257 -13.20 -4.50 -13.20
CA ILE A 257 -13.15 -3.34 -12.29
C ILE A 257 -14.40 -3.31 -11.40
N ASN A 258 -14.17 -3.05 -10.12
CA ASN A 258 -15.25 -2.72 -9.20
C ASN A 258 -15.61 -1.24 -9.38
N PHE A 259 -16.85 -0.95 -9.79
CA PHE A 259 -17.34 0.40 -10.03
C PHE A 259 -17.65 1.21 -8.76
N HIS A 260 -17.71 0.54 -7.62
CA HIS A 260 -17.85 1.17 -6.30
C HIS A 260 -16.57 0.92 -5.48
N PRO A 261 -15.43 1.51 -5.88
CA PRO A 261 -14.16 1.15 -5.31
C PRO A 261 -14.04 1.69 -3.89
N MET A 262 -13.94 0.79 -2.95
CA MET A 262 -13.61 1.10 -1.58
C MET A 262 -12.15 0.69 -1.33
N THR A 263 -11.29 1.63 -0.92
CA THR A 263 -9.92 1.27 -0.59
C THR A 263 -9.89 0.27 0.58
N LYS A 264 -8.83 -0.54 0.68
CA LYS A 264 -8.64 -1.46 1.80
C LYS A 264 -8.84 -0.80 3.17
N THR A 265 -8.32 0.44 3.33
CA THR A 265 -8.48 1.19 4.58
C THR A 265 -9.94 1.59 4.80
N ALA A 266 -10.62 2.12 3.77
CA ALA A 266 -12.03 2.47 3.88
C ALA A 266 -12.89 1.24 4.22
N TYR A 267 -12.61 0.08 3.61
CA TYR A 267 -13.31 -1.16 3.91
C TYR A 267 -13.23 -1.57 5.39
N VAL A 268 -12.08 -1.34 6.03
CA VAL A 268 -11.88 -1.71 7.44
C VAL A 268 -12.60 -0.75 8.39
N TYR A 269 -12.70 0.52 8.02
CA TYR A 269 -13.33 1.54 8.88
C TYR A 269 -14.84 1.71 8.64
N GLY A 270 -15.41 1.10 7.58
CA GLY A 270 -16.82 1.21 7.19
C GLY A 270 -17.00 2.31 6.17
#